data_5c842517872bcd3ac8db2b4876afe6fe
#
_entry.id   5c842517872bcd3ac8db2b4876afe6fe
#
_cell.length_a   1.000
_cell.length_b   1.000
_cell.length_c   1.000
_cell.angle_alpha   90.00
_cell.angle_beta   90.00
_cell.angle_gamma   90.00
#
_symmetry.space_group_name_H-M   'P 1'
#
loop_
_entity.id
_entity.type
_entity.pdbx_description
1 polymer ?
#
loop_
_entity_poly.entity_id
_entity_poly.type
_entity_poly.pdbx_seq_one_letter_code
_entity_poly.pdbx_strand_id
1 'polypeptide(L)'
;MLVSKRMTKDPVTVTGEDLLIQARLKMQKGGFRRLPVVSDGQLVGIITDRDMREHAGYLDRTKVAVVMSKKLISVTPATTIEAAAQLLLKQKIGGLPVVEKGRLVGMITTSDILQAFLDVMGASEETSTRIDFVLEGEGRGLAEASRIISQEGGEVLSVGTYRKTWGETPVCYLRLRSGDADAIAKVLRERGFEVLGVHPVG
;
A
#
# COMPACT_ATOMS: atom_id res chain seq x y z
N MET A 1 7.01 -7.42 0.90
CA MET A 1 5.85 -8.04 0.18
C MET A 1 5.97 -7.76 -1.30
N LEU A 2 5.50 -8.66 -2.19
CA LEU A 2 5.55 -8.46 -3.65
C LEU A 2 4.22 -7.96 -4.21
N VAL A 3 4.28 -7.19 -5.30
CA VAL A 3 3.11 -6.70 -6.05
C VAL A 3 2.14 -7.82 -6.40
N SER A 4 2.64 -9.00 -6.82
CA SER A 4 1.81 -10.18 -7.15
C SER A 4 0.86 -10.64 -6.03
N LYS A 5 1.14 -10.27 -4.79
CA LYS A 5 0.30 -10.62 -3.62
C LYS A 5 -0.84 -9.65 -3.37
N ARG A 6 -0.81 -8.45 -3.99
CA ARG A 6 -1.75 -7.36 -3.73
C ARG A 6 -2.38 -6.77 -4.98
N MET A 7 -1.83 -7.04 -6.16
CA MET A 7 -2.40 -6.55 -7.41
C MET A 7 -3.78 -7.13 -7.66
N THR A 8 -4.65 -6.36 -8.26
CA THR A 8 -5.86 -6.86 -8.92
C THR A 8 -5.41 -7.60 -10.19
N LYS A 9 -5.66 -8.91 -10.25
CA LYS A 9 -5.41 -9.73 -11.44
C LYS A 9 -6.50 -9.50 -12.49
N ASP A 10 -6.18 -9.73 -13.76
CA ASP A 10 -7.10 -9.63 -14.88
C ASP A 10 -7.96 -8.35 -14.83
N PRO A 11 -7.32 -7.17 -14.81
CA PRO A 11 -8.02 -5.91 -14.62
C PRO A 11 -8.94 -5.61 -15.80
N VAL A 12 -10.01 -4.86 -15.52
CA VAL A 12 -10.88 -4.35 -16.60
C VAL A 12 -10.05 -3.45 -17.52
N THR A 13 -10.15 -3.70 -18.82
CA THR A 13 -9.42 -3.01 -19.86
C THR A 13 -10.34 -2.38 -20.90
N VAL A 14 -9.77 -1.52 -21.71
CA VAL A 14 -10.35 -1.00 -22.96
C VAL A 14 -9.35 -1.16 -24.10
N THR A 15 -9.84 -1.08 -25.32
CA THR A 15 -9.00 -1.00 -26.52
C THR A 15 -8.86 0.45 -26.98
N GLY A 16 -7.90 0.74 -27.87
CA GLY A 16 -7.77 2.05 -28.48
C GLY A 16 -8.98 2.44 -29.34
N GLU A 17 -9.69 1.45 -29.87
CA GLU A 17 -10.88 1.63 -30.73
C GLU A 17 -12.17 1.90 -29.94
N ASP A 18 -12.20 1.56 -28.64
CA ASP A 18 -13.34 1.88 -27.78
C ASP A 18 -13.55 3.40 -27.71
N LEU A 19 -14.81 3.82 -27.58
CA LEU A 19 -15.14 5.22 -27.36
C LEU A 19 -14.95 5.62 -25.89
N LEU A 20 -14.67 6.89 -25.63
CA LEU A 20 -14.50 7.39 -24.25
C LEU A 20 -15.74 7.14 -23.38
N ILE A 21 -16.94 7.17 -23.97
CA ILE A 21 -18.19 6.86 -23.23
C ILE A 21 -18.17 5.43 -22.68
N GLN A 22 -17.65 4.45 -23.44
CA GLN A 22 -17.55 3.07 -23.01
C GLN A 22 -16.51 2.91 -21.88
N ALA A 23 -15.37 3.60 -22.01
CA ALA A 23 -14.38 3.65 -20.94
C ALA A 23 -14.96 4.24 -19.65
N ARG A 24 -15.71 5.35 -19.75
CA ARG A 24 -16.37 5.99 -18.61
C ARG A 24 -17.38 5.08 -17.94
N LEU A 25 -18.21 4.37 -18.71
CA LEU A 25 -19.17 3.41 -18.16
C LEU A 25 -18.49 2.26 -17.42
N LYS A 26 -17.40 1.72 -17.98
CA LYS A 26 -16.58 0.69 -17.29
C LYS A 26 -16.00 1.22 -15.98
N MET A 27 -15.46 2.46 -15.97
CA MET A 27 -14.95 3.10 -14.75
C MET A 27 -16.02 3.29 -13.68
N GLN A 28 -17.19 3.81 -14.07
CA GLN A 28 -18.31 4.04 -13.15
C GLN A 28 -18.82 2.72 -12.55
N LYS A 29 -19.01 1.70 -13.39
CA LYS A 29 -19.48 0.38 -12.93
C LYS A 29 -18.54 -0.29 -11.95
N GLY A 30 -17.22 -0.13 -12.15
CA GLY A 30 -16.21 -0.77 -11.33
C GLY A 30 -15.62 0.10 -10.22
N GLY A 31 -16.03 1.37 -10.11
CA GLY A 31 -15.43 2.32 -9.15
C GLY A 31 -13.97 2.69 -9.48
N PHE A 32 -13.56 2.52 -10.73
CA PHE A 32 -12.18 2.80 -11.18
C PHE A 32 -12.00 4.25 -11.62
N ARG A 33 -10.80 4.78 -11.45
CA ARG A 33 -10.42 6.12 -11.97
C ARG A 33 -9.46 6.05 -13.15
N ARG A 34 -9.12 4.83 -13.61
CA ARG A 34 -8.23 4.57 -14.73
C ARG A 34 -8.45 3.18 -15.28
N LEU A 35 -8.19 3.03 -16.57
CA LEU A 35 -8.22 1.74 -17.25
C LEU A 35 -6.96 1.57 -18.09
N PRO A 36 -6.31 0.41 -18.06
CA PRO A 36 -5.30 0.03 -19.03
C PRO A 36 -5.94 -0.06 -20.41
N VAL A 37 -5.23 0.42 -21.41
CA VAL A 37 -5.58 0.26 -22.82
C VAL A 37 -4.70 -0.84 -23.39
N VAL A 38 -5.33 -1.84 -23.99
CA VAL A 38 -4.63 -3.02 -24.51
C VAL A 38 -4.89 -3.21 -26.00
N SER A 39 -3.91 -3.78 -26.69
CA SER A 39 -4.02 -4.35 -28.03
C SER A 39 -3.38 -5.73 -28.00
N ASP A 40 -4.10 -6.77 -28.40
CA ASP A 40 -3.64 -8.16 -28.41
C ASP A 40 -3.04 -8.65 -27.07
N GLY A 41 -3.61 -8.13 -25.96
CA GLY A 41 -3.16 -8.43 -24.60
C GLY A 41 -1.91 -7.66 -24.16
N GLN A 42 -1.34 -6.83 -25.02
CA GLN A 42 -0.22 -5.95 -24.68
C GLN A 42 -0.73 -4.60 -24.19
N LEU A 43 -0.08 -4.06 -23.18
CA LEU A 43 -0.38 -2.73 -22.67
C LEU A 43 0.13 -1.67 -23.67
N VAL A 44 -0.78 -0.85 -24.23
CA VAL A 44 -0.46 0.22 -25.21
C VAL A 44 -0.75 1.62 -24.70
N GLY A 45 -1.50 1.75 -23.60
CA GLY A 45 -1.87 3.06 -23.05
C GLY A 45 -2.53 2.95 -21.68
N ILE A 46 -2.80 4.11 -21.10
CA ILE A 46 -3.66 4.28 -19.92
C ILE A 46 -4.60 5.44 -20.20
N ILE A 47 -5.88 5.25 -19.87
CA ILE A 47 -6.89 6.32 -19.87
C ILE A 47 -7.37 6.55 -18.43
N THR A 48 -7.52 7.82 -18.03
CA THR A 48 -7.98 8.20 -16.70
C THR A 48 -9.24 9.05 -16.73
N ASP A 49 -9.93 9.15 -15.60
CA ASP A 49 -11.07 10.04 -15.42
C ASP A 49 -10.72 11.51 -15.72
N ARG A 50 -9.48 11.94 -15.43
CA ARG A 50 -9.01 13.29 -15.76
C ARG A 50 -8.99 13.53 -17.27
N ASP A 51 -8.44 12.57 -18.03
CA ASP A 51 -8.34 12.69 -19.48
C ASP A 51 -9.71 12.81 -20.15
N MET A 52 -10.71 12.13 -19.59
CA MET A 52 -12.08 12.18 -20.08
C MET A 52 -12.80 13.48 -19.77
N ARG A 53 -12.47 14.17 -18.66
CA ARG A 53 -13.10 15.47 -18.33
C ARG A 53 -12.82 16.55 -19.35
N GLU A 54 -11.64 16.57 -19.93
CA GLU A 54 -11.26 17.52 -20.98
C GLU A 54 -12.05 17.29 -22.28
N HIS A 55 -12.68 16.10 -22.43
CA HIS A 55 -13.45 15.69 -23.60
C HIS A 55 -14.93 15.47 -23.30
N ALA A 56 -15.47 16.06 -22.21
CA ALA A 56 -16.81 15.77 -21.69
C ALA A 56 -17.94 15.92 -22.73
N GLY A 57 -17.81 16.85 -23.68
CA GLY A 57 -18.80 17.09 -24.75
C GLY A 57 -18.71 16.13 -25.94
N TYR A 58 -17.74 15.21 -25.96
CA TYR A 58 -17.42 14.40 -27.15
C TYR A 58 -17.12 12.93 -26.82
N LEU A 59 -17.58 12.44 -25.68
CA LEU A 59 -17.28 11.08 -25.20
C LEU A 59 -17.85 9.98 -26.10
N ASP A 60 -18.94 10.25 -26.77
CA ASP A 60 -19.67 9.34 -27.65
C ASP A 60 -19.06 9.22 -29.07
N ARG A 61 -18.12 10.07 -29.41
CA ARG A 61 -17.49 10.12 -30.73
C ARG A 61 -15.95 10.19 -30.71
N THR A 62 -15.35 10.21 -29.53
CA THR A 62 -13.89 10.23 -29.39
C THR A 62 -13.36 8.85 -29.01
N LYS A 63 -12.43 8.30 -29.79
CA LYS A 63 -11.77 7.04 -29.49
C LYS A 63 -10.77 7.19 -28.35
N VAL A 64 -10.61 6.15 -27.54
CA VAL A 64 -9.63 6.07 -26.45
C VAL A 64 -8.20 6.33 -26.95
N ALA A 65 -7.83 5.79 -28.11
CA ALA A 65 -6.50 5.96 -28.71
C ALA A 65 -6.08 7.42 -28.92
N VAL A 66 -7.04 8.34 -29.08
CA VAL A 66 -6.79 9.78 -29.30
C VAL A 66 -6.36 10.47 -28.00
N VAL A 67 -6.85 9.99 -26.86
CA VAL A 67 -6.76 10.69 -25.57
C VAL A 67 -5.83 9.97 -24.58
N MET A 68 -5.68 8.63 -24.71
CA MET A 68 -4.88 7.83 -23.81
C MET A 68 -3.44 8.32 -23.70
N SER A 69 -2.87 8.24 -22.50
CA SER A 69 -1.43 8.41 -22.31
C SER A 69 -0.68 7.18 -22.84
N LYS A 70 0.27 7.42 -23.74
CA LYS A 70 1.20 6.40 -24.26
C LYS A 70 2.50 6.31 -23.46
N LYS A 71 2.73 7.25 -22.55
CA LYS A 71 3.87 7.19 -21.61
C LYS A 71 3.57 6.18 -20.53
N LEU A 72 3.97 4.93 -20.77
CA LEU A 72 3.70 3.82 -19.87
C LEU A 72 4.75 3.74 -18.75
N ILE A 73 4.25 3.72 -17.53
CA ILE A 73 5.02 3.41 -16.34
C ILE A 73 4.37 2.18 -15.74
N SER A 74 5.11 1.09 -15.64
CA SER A 74 4.61 -0.21 -15.17
C SER A 74 5.59 -0.84 -14.19
N VAL A 75 5.11 -1.87 -13.50
CA VAL A 75 5.89 -2.73 -12.63
C VAL A 75 5.71 -4.20 -13.04
N THR A 76 6.47 -5.09 -12.44
CA THR A 76 6.33 -6.54 -12.64
C THR A 76 5.69 -7.19 -11.41
N PRO A 77 5.18 -8.42 -11.51
CA PRO A 77 4.69 -9.18 -10.35
C PRO A 77 5.74 -9.36 -9.23
N ALA A 78 7.03 -9.37 -9.58
CA ALA A 78 8.15 -9.52 -8.66
C ALA A 78 8.62 -8.20 -8.05
N THR A 79 8.06 -7.06 -8.45
CA THR A 79 8.36 -5.74 -7.84
C THR A 79 7.90 -5.76 -6.38
N THR A 80 8.69 -5.14 -5.48
CA THR A 80 8.27 -5.00 -4.08
C THR A 80 7.23 -3.89 -3.93
N ILE A 81 6.39 -3.99 -2.89
CA ILE A 81 5.38 -2.97 -2.57
C ILE A 81 6.05 -1.60 -2.33
N GLU A 82 7.20 -1.59 -1.68
CA GLU A 82 7.97 -0.38 -1.38
C GLU A 82 8.46 0.30 -2.66
N ALA A 83 8.99 -0.47 -3.61
CA ALA A 83 9.42 0.05 -4.90
C ALA A 83 8.24 0.58 -5.73
N ALA A 84 7.11 -0.12 -5.72
CA ALA A 84 5.87 0.35 -6.37
C ALA A 84 5.36 1.65 -5.72
N ALA A 85 5.38 1.74 -4.38
CA ALA A 85 5.00 2.94 -3.64
C ALA A 85 5.89 4.14 -4.01
N GLN A 86 7.22 3.95 -4.02
CA GLN A 86 8.16 5.01 -4.42
C GLN A 86 7.90 5.49 -5.86
N LEU A 87 7.59 4.57 -6.77
CA LEU A 87 7.30 4.90 -8.17
C LEU A 87 6.00 5.72 -8.29
N LEU A 88 4.93 5.32 -7.57
CA LEU A 88 3.66 6.06 -7.52
C LEU A 88 3.88 7.50 -7.02
N LEU A 89 4.63 7.67 -5.93
CA LEU A 89 4.96 8.97 -5.34
C LEU A 89 5.80 9.83 -6.29
N LYS A 90 6.89 9.28 -6.82
CA LYS A 90 7.81 9.98 -7.73
C LYS A 90 7.11 10.46 -9.01
N GLN A 91 6.23 9.63 -9.56
CA GLN A 91 5.51 9.94 -10.79
C GLN A 91 4.19 10.68 -10.56
N LYS A 92 3.78 10.87 -9.30
CA LYS A 92 2.51 11.51 -8.90
C LYS A 92 1.29 10.86 -9.56
N ILE A 93 1.29 9.54 -9.66
CA ILE A 93 0.21 8.73 -10.24
C ILE A 93 -0.41 7.83 -9.17
N GLY A 94 -1.67 7.47 -9.31
CA GLY A 94 -2.40 6.70 -8.30
C GLY A 94 -2.55 5.21 -8.64
N GLY A 95 -1.81 4.67 -9.62
CA GLY A 95 -1.82 3.24 -9.95
C GLY A 95 -0.91 2.91 -11.11
N LEU A 96 -0.43 1.68 -11.11
CA LEU A 96 0.53 1.13 -12.06
C LEU A 96 -0.02 -0.15 -12.69
N PRO A 97 0.05 -0.29 -14.01
CA PRO A 97 -0.09 -1.58 -14.67
C PRO A 97 1.00 -2.53 -14.20
N VAL A 98 0.63 -3.78 -14.03
CA VAL A 98 1.56 -4.87 -13.78
C VAL A 98 1.73 -5.67 -15.05
N VAL A 99 2.95 -5.71 -15.56
CA VAL A 99 3.28 -6.32 -16.86
C VAL A 99 4.26 -7.48 -16.65
N GLU A 100 3.98 -8.59 -17.28
CA GLU A 100 4.87 -9.75 -17.34
C GLU A 100 5.04 -10.20 -18.78
N LYS A 101 6.29 -10.36 -19.25
CA LYS A 101 6.62 -10.78 -20.62
C LYS A 101 5.87 -9.95 -21.69
N GLY A 102 5.74 -8.63 -21.47
CA GLY A 102 5.06 -7.70 -22.38
C GLY A 102 3.53 -7.67 -22.25
N ARG A 103 2.91 -8.58 -21.50
CA ARG A 103 1.46 -8.67 -21.34
C ARG A 103 0.99 -8.04 -20.03
N LEU A 104 -0.16 -7.40 -20.07
CA LEU A 104 -0.83 -6.91 -18.87
C LEU A 104 -1.35 -8.09 -18.05
N VAL A 105 -0.90 -8.21 -16.79
CA VAL A 105 -1.32 -9.29 -15.87
C VAL A 105 -2.03 -8.77 -14.63
N GLY A 106 -2.01 -7.45 -14.38
CA GLY A 106 -2.66 -6.86 -13.21
C GLY A 106 -2.60 -5.35 -13.18
N MET A 107 -3.22 -4.81 -12.13
CA MET A 107 -3.10 -3.40 -11.72
C MET A 107 -2.79 -3.33 -10.24
N ILE A 108 -1.97 -2.36 -9.84
CA ILE A 108 -1.76 -2.03 -8.43
C ILE A 108 -1.97 -0.54 -8.23
N THR A 109 -2.71 -0.18 -7.18
CA THR A 109 -3.09 1.20 -6.88
C THR A 109 -2.53 1.68 -5.55
N THR A 110 -2.63 2.99 -5.29
CA THR A 110 -2.26 3.57 -4.00
C THR A 110 -3.04 2.94 -2.84
N SER A 111 -4.31 2.58 -3.05
CA SER A 111 -5.12 1.92 -2.01
C SER A 111 -4.60 0.51 -1.70
N ASP A 112 -4.19 -0.26 -2.71
CA ASP A 112 -3.59 -1.58 -2.52
C ASP A 112 -2.27 -1.50 -1.76
N ILE A 113 -1.46 -0.48 -2.08
CA ILE A 113 -0.20 -0.19 -1.36
C ILE A 113 -0.48 0.16 0.10
N LEU A 114 -1.46 1.05 0.35
CA LEU A 114 -1.82 1.44 1.72
C LEU A 114 -2.31 0.24 2.53
N GLN A 115 -3.18 -0.59 1.93
CA GLN A 115 -3.65 -1.81 2.58
C GLN A 115 -2.48 -2.77 2.89
N ALA A 116 -1.55 -2.94 1.96
CA ALA A 116 -0.35 -3.76 2.18
C ALA A 116 0.51 -3.26 3.35
N PHE A 117 0.64 -1.94 3.50
CA PHE A 117 1.34 -1.36 4.66
C PHE A 117 0.60 -1.60 5.97
N LEU A 118 -0.73 -1.43 6.00
CA LEU A 118 -1.54 -1.73 7.19
C LEU A 118 -1.38 -3.19 7.61
N ASP A 119 -1.36 -4.12 6.64
CA ASP A 119 -1.16 -5.54 6.93
C ASP A 119 0.23 -5.84 7.48
N VAL A 120 1.29 -5.27 6.87
CA VAL A 120 2.68 -5.43 7.36
C VAL A 120 2.84 -4.85 8.77
N MET A 121 2.16 -3.73 9.07
CA MET A 121 2.17 -3.12 10.39
C MET A 121 1.26 -3.86 11.39
N GLY A 122 0.53 -4.90 10.97
CA GLY A 122 -0.45 -5.61 11.81
C GLY A 122 -1.67 -4.76 12.18
N ALA A 123 -1.87 -3.62 11.51
CA ALA A 123 -2.95 -2.68 11.81
C ALA A 123 -4.29 -3.07 11.19
N SER A 124 -4.33 -4.11 10.37
CA SER A 124 -5.56 -4.71 9.83
C SER A 124 -6.28 -5.62 10.84
N GLU A 125 -5.67 -5.94 11.97
CA GLU A 125 -6.27 -6.72 13.05
C GLU A 125 -7.06 -5.79 13.97
N GLU A 126 -8.39 -5.94 14.01
CA GLU A 126 -9.31 -5.06 14.75
C GLU A 126 -9.08 -5.02 16.27
N THR A 127 -8.50 -6.06 16.85
CA THR A 127 -8.26 -6.18 18.30
C THR A 127 -6.81 -6.00 18.71
N SER A 128 -5.98 -5.42 17.83
CA SER A 128 -4.56 -5.25 18.12
C SER A 128 -4.27 -3.97 18.89
N THR A 129 -3.22 -4.00 19.72
CA THR A 129 -2.74 -2.81 20.45
C THR A 129 -1.27 -2.58 20.16
N ARG A 130 -0.90 -1.32 19.97
CA ARG A 130 0.48 -0.91 19.71
C ARG A 130 1.09 -0.27 20.95
N ILE A 131 2.31 -0.68 21.31
CA ILE A 131 3.12 -0.07 22.37
C ILE A 131 4.32 0.59 21.72
N ASP A 132 4.53 1.88 21.99
CA ASP A 132 5.67 2.67 21.52
C ASP A 132 6.64 2.91 22.66
N PHE A 133 7.94 2.69 22.43
CA PHE A 133 8.99 2.94 23.41
C PHE A 133 10.28 3.40 22.74
N VAL A 134 11.11 4.16 23.46
CA VAL A 134 12.41 4.59 22.97
C VAL A 134 13.37 3.40 22.89
N LEU A 135 14.05 3.26 21.77
CA LEU A 135 15.03 2.20 21.56
C LEU A 135 16.42 2.73 21.92
N GLU A 136 16.84 2.55 23.16
CA GLU A 136 18.17 2.87 23.61
C GLU A 136 19.16 1.71 23.37
N GLY A 137 20.38 2.05 22.93
CA GLY A 137 21.47 1.09 22.73
C GLY A 137 21.42 0.26 21.45
N GLU A 138 22.47 -0.55 21.23
CA GLU A 138 22.69 -1.32 19.99
C GLU A 138 21.82 -2.59 19.89
N GLY A 139 20.47 -2.45 19.79
CA GLY A 139 19.54 -3.56 19.50
C GLY A 139 19.20 -4.49 20.67
N ARG A 140 19.88 -4.39 21.81
CA ARG A 140 19.58 -5.20 23.02
C ARG A 140 18.20 -4.90 23.59
N GLY A 141 17.75 -3.64 23.47
CA GLY A 141 16.43 -3.22 23.95
C GLY A 141 15.25 -3.94 23.27
N LEU A 142 15.34 -4.18 21.94
CA LEU A 142 14.28 -4.90 21.23
C LEU A 142 14.16 -6.38 21.65
N ALA A 143 15.28 -7.07 21.81
CA ALA A 143 15.30 -8.47 22.23
C ALA A 143 14.73 -8.63 23.65
N GLU A 144 15.12 -7.74 24.56
CA GLU A 144 14.62 -7.71 25.93
C GLU A 144 13.13 -7.37 25.99
N ALA A 145 12.67 -6.35 25.26
CA ALA A 145 11.26 -6.00 25.17
C ALA A 145 10.41 -7.16 24.63
N SER A 146 10.86 -7.82 23.55
CA SER A 146 10.18 -8.98 22.99
C SER A 146 10.08 -10.15 23.99
N ARG A 147 11.12 -10.38 24.79
CA ARG A 147 11.14 -11.40 25.83
C ARG A 147 10.12 -11.09 26.93
N ILE A 148 10.10 -9.86 27.41
CA ILE A 148 9.14 -9.40 28.43
C ILE A 148 7.71 -9.60 27.93
N ILE A 149 7.41 -9.11 26.72
CA ILE A 149 6.09 -9.21 26.11
C ILE A 149 5.63 -10.67 26.02
N SER A 150 6.52 -11.55 25.57
CA SER A 150 6.21 -12.99 25.48
C SER A 150 5.96 -13.63 26.85
N GLN A 151 6.69 -13.21 27.87
CA GLN A 151 6.50 -13.70 29.25
C GLN A 151 5.17 -13.25 29.85
N GLU A 152 4.72 -12.04 29.50
CA GLU A 152 3.42 -11.50 29.91
C GLU A 152 2.26 -11.95 28.99
N GLY A 153 2.47 -12.95 28.16
CA GLY A 153 1.43 -13.54 27.30
C GLY A 153 1.06 -12.72 26.06
N GLY A 154 1.86 -11.71 25.71
CA GLY A 154 1.66 -10.92 24.49
C GLY A 154 2.11 -11.65 23.24
N GLU A 155 1.27 -11.67 22.20
CA GLU A 155 1.61 -12.17 20.85
C GLU A 155 1.98 -11.01 19.93
N VAL A 156 3.25 -10.94 19.51
CA VAL A 156 3.74 -9.87 18.63
C VAL A 156 3.30 -10.12 17.19
N LEU A 157 2.51 -9.20 16.62
CA LEU A 157 2.08 -9.20 15.23
C LEU A 157 3.10 -8.52 14.32
N SER A 158 3.64 -7.41 14.75
CA SER A 158 4.61 -6.63 13.98
C SER A 158 5.52 -5.82 14.89
N VAL A 159 6.69 -5.50 14.37
CA VAL A 159 7.66 -4.62 14.98
C VAL A 159 8.22 -3.67 13.93
N GLY A 160 8.46 -2.45 14.32
CA GLY A 160 9.11 -1.47 13.45
C GLY A 160 9.75 -0.35 14.26
N THR A 161 10.56 0.43 13.57
CA THR A 161 11.17 1.62 14.15
C THR A 161 10.89 2.83 13.29
N TYR A 162 10.72 3.97 13.91
CA TYR A 162 10.59 5.26 13.23
C TYR A 162 11.32 6.36 14.00
N ARG A 163 11.61 7.46 13.31
CA ARG A 163 12.15 8.68 13.91
C ARG A 163 11.25 9.83 13.58
N LYS A 164 11.01 10.73 14.53
CA LYS A 164 10.25 11.96 14.28
C LYS A 164 11.04 12.91 13.39
N THR A 165 12.33 13.05 13.70
CA THR A 165 13.29 13.86 12.92
C THR A 165 14.59 13.10 12.71
N TRP A 166 15.35 13.50 11.68
CA TRP A 166 16.65 12.91 11.41
C TRP A 166 17.61 13.24 12.55
N GLY A 167 18.28 12.23 13.11
CA GLY A 167 19.23 12.38 14.23
C GLY A 167 18.66 12.10 15.62
N GLU A 168 17.33 12.02 15.78
CA GLU A 168 16.72 11.62 17.06
C GLU A 168 16.87 10.12 17.32
N THR A 169 16.79 9.77 18.61
CA THR A 169 16.72 8.37 19.05
C THR A 169 15.51 7.68 18.40
N PRO A 170 15.66 6.50 17.79
CA PRO A 170 14.55 5.84 17.16
C PRO A 170 13.53 5.38 18.20
N VAL A 171 12.25 5.53 17.85
CA VAL A 171 11.14 4.93 18.57
C VAL A 171 10.89 3.54 17.98
N CYS A 172 10.84 2.54 18.83
CA CYS A 172 10.37 1.21 18.46
C CYS A 172 8.88 1.11 18.76
N TYR A 173 8.13 0.52 17.85
CA TYR A 173 6.77 0.07 18.16
C TYR A 173 6.67 -1.45 18.06
N LEU A 174 5.91 -2.02 18.95
CA LEU A 174 5.47 -3.40 18.91
C LEU A 174 3.95 -3.42 18.87
N ARG A 175 3.38 -4.15 17.93
CA ARG A 175 1.93 -4.38 17.86
C ARG A 175 1.62 -5.78 18.34
N LEU A 176 0.66 -5.87 19.23
CA LEU A 176 0.25 -7.10 19.90
C LEU A 176 -1.16 -7.50 19.45
N ARG A 177 -1.38 -8.79 19.20
CA ARG A 177 -2.72 -9.36 18.95
C ARG A 177 -3.46 -9.60 20.25
N SER A 178 -2.76 -10.06 21.26
CA SER A 178 -3.31 -10.49 22.55
C SER A 178 -2.41 -10.05 23.70
N GLY A 179 -2.93 -10.16 24.89
CA GLY A 179 -2.28 -9.74 26.12
C GLY A 179 -2.84 -8.42 26.65
N ASP A 180 -2.67 -8.19 27.95
CA ASP A 180 -2.98 -6.91 28.57
C ASP A 180 -1.87 -5.92 28.26
N ALA A 181 -2.08 -5.09 27.23
CA ALA A 181 -1.09 -4.14 26.77
C ALA A 181 -0.70 -3.10 27.83
N ASP A 182 -1.62 -2.72 28.71
CA ASP A 182 -1.35 -1.78 29.81
C ASP A 182 -0.48 -2.44 30.89
N ALA A 183 -0.76 -3.69 31.24
CA ALA A 183 0.08 -4.46 32.14
C ALA A 183 1.49 -4.69 31.56
N ILE A 184 1.58 -5.05 30.28
CA ILE A 184 2.84 -5.21 29.57
C ILE A 184 3.63 -3.88 29.55
N ALA A 185 2.97 -2.77 29.26
CA ALA A 185 3.61 -1.45 29.25
C ALA A 185 4.11 -1.05 30.65
N LYS A 186 3.40 -1.44 31.72
CA LYS A 186 3.83 -1.24 33.11
C LYS A 186 5.11 -2.02 33.38
N VAL A 187 5.15 -3.31 33.04
CA VAL A 187 6.34 -4.16 33.25
C VAL A 187 7.54 -3.62 32.45
N LEU A 188 7.32 -3.15 31.21
CA LEU A 188 8.38 -2.51 30.41
C LEU A 188 8.96 -1.29 31.14
N ARG A 189 8.11 -0.40 31.71
CA ARG A 189 8.57 0.76 32.48
C ARG A 189 9.36 0.36 33.71
N GLU A 190 8.90 -0.65 34.44
CA GLU A 190 9.59 -1.19 35.65
C GLU A 190 10.97 -1.78 35.30
N ARG A 191 11.16 -2.23 34.07
CA ARG A 191 12.46 -2.71 33.52
C ARG A 191 13.30 -1.63 32.89
N GLY A 192 12.91 -0.35 33.01
CA GLY A 192 13.68 0.80 32.55
C GLY A 192 13.43 1.24 31.11
N PHE A 193 12.40 0.72 30.44
CA PHE A 193 12.03 1.21 29.10
C PHE A 193 11.24 2.51 29.21
N GLU A 194 11.63 3.51 28.39
CA GLU A 194 10.85 4.73 28.21
C GLU A 194 9.66 4.43 27.30
N VAL A 195 8.51 4.04 27.86
CA VAL A 195 7.27 3.78 27.11
C VAL A 195 6.54 5.09 26.83
N LEU A 196 6.41 5.44 25.56
CA LEU A 196 5.80 6.69 25.07
C LEU A 196 4.28 6.62 25.02
N GLY A 197 3.72 5.43 24.75
CA GLY A 197 2.27 5.26 24.68
C GLY A 197 1.82 3.84 24.40
N VAL A 198 0.52 3.61 24.68
CA VAL A 198 -0.23 2.40 24.36
C VAL A 198 -1.40 2.83 23.50
N HIS A 199 -1.55 2.26 22.30
CA HIS A 199 -2.48 2.70 21.27
C HIS A 199 -3.31 1.52 20.79
N PRO A 200 -4.52 1.29 21.30
CA PRO A 200 -5.44 0.31 20.75
C PRO A 200 -5.87 0.72 19.33
N VAL A 201 -6.16 -0.25 18.49
CA VAL A 201 -6.90 0.00 17.24
C VAL A 201 -8.35 0.21 17.66
N GLY A 202 -8.83 1.44 17.49
CA GLY A 202 -10.20 1.83 17.80
C GLY A 202 -11.15 1.56 16.64
#